data_fff4e05ffc97de1a740b975495abc82c
#
_entry.id   fff4e05ffc97de1a740b975495abc82c
#
_cell.length_a   1.000
_cell.length_b   1.000
_cell.length_c   1.000
_cell.angle_alpha   90.00
_cell.angle_beta   90.00
_cell.angle_gamma   90.00
#
_symmetry.space_group_name_H-M   'P 1'
#
loop_
_entity.id
_entity.type
_entity.pdbx_description
1 polymer ?
#
loop_
_entity_poly.entity_id
_entity_poly.type
_entity_poly.pdbx_seq_one_letter_code
_entity_poly.pdbx_strand_id
1 'polypeptide(L)'
;MRQHKFIVFSFILIVGLLLAIAPASASTVSVQFVGVGGASQNGVYTYPYYLTMNGGPQTPMMCDDFYDRISVGDSWQANITQLSSGDLSLTRFGNLTKYEEAAYLLLQTRITDPSQWGNINWAIWDIFDPNADPGAAYKAGVDYWLNKAETVDLSKIDFSGIRIVTPTGDYGQEFLYDTPEPGTLLLLGTGLIGFWARRKHQA
;
A
#
# COMPACT_ATOMS: atom_id res chain seq x y z
N MET A 1 -13.97 -19.59 45.94
CA MET A 1 -12.60 -19.32 45.47
C MET A 1 -12.37 -19.52 43.97
N ARG A 2 -13.16 -20.32 43.22
CA ARG A 2 -12.98 -20.57 41.79
C ARG A 2 -13.45 -19.40 40.88
N GLN A 3 -14.48 -18.67 41.25
CA GLN A 3 -15.05 -17.54 40.46
C GLN A 3 -14.15 -16.30 40.41
N HIS A 4 -13.42 -15.97 41.49
CA HIS A 4 -12.52 -14.81 41.48
C HIS A 4 -11.33 -14.95 40.54
N LYS A 5 -10.82 -16.18 40.30
CA LYS A 5 -9.72 -16.44 39.38
C LYS A 5 -10.12 -16.21 37.92
N PHE A 6 -11.38 -16.48 37.56
CA PHE A 6 -11.89 -16.25 36.21
C PHE A 6 -12.05 -14.77 35.89
N ILE A 7 -12.51 -13.96 36.83
CA ILE A 7 -12.72 -12.52 36.67
C ILE A 7 -11.36 -11.82 36.50
N VAL A 8 -10.35 -12.17 37.30
CA VAL A 8 -9.00 -11.60 37.22
C VAL A 8 -8.35 -11.95 35.89
N PHE A 9 -8.50 -13.18 35.39
CA PHE A 9 -7.90 -13.61 34.11
C PHE A 9 -8.55 -12.91 32.90
N SER A 10 -9.88 -12.71 32.93
CA SER A 10 -10.60 -11.93 31.91
C SER A 10 -10.21 -10.46 31.91
N PHE A 11 -10.00 -9.86 33.07
CA PHE A 11 -9.61 -8.47 33.19
C PHE A 11 -8.18 -8.21 32.67
N ILE A 12 -7.25 -9.13 32.95
CA ILE A 12 -5.86 -9.06 32.44
C ILE A 12 -5.83 -9.21 30.91
N LEU A 13 -6.68 -10.07 30.33
CA LEU A 13 -6.76 -10.24 28.87
C LEU A 13 -7.32 -8.99 28.19
N ILE A 14 -8.33 -8.33 28.75
CA ILE A 14 -8.94 -7.11 28.21
C ILE A 14 -7.98 -5.92 28.35
N VAL A 15 -7.29 -5.77 29.47
CA VAL A 15 -6.29 -4.71 29.69
C VAL A 15 -5.09 -4.89 28.75
N GLY A 16 -4.66 -6.14 28.51
CA GLY A 16 -3.58 -6.43 27.56
C GLY A 16 -3.95 -6.08 26.11
N LEU A 17 -5.21 -6.23 25.73
CA LEU A 17 -5.69 -5.90 24.37
C LEU A 17 -5.82 -4.39 24.14
N LEU A 18 -6.11 -3.61 25.20
CA LEU A 18 -6.23 -2.15 25.11
C LEU A 18 -4.88 -1.43 25.05
N LEU A 19 -3.78 -2.07 25.47
CA LEU A 19 -2.43 -1.47 25.42
C LEU A 19 -1.74 -1.62 24.06
N ALA A 20 -2.34 -2.34 23.12
CA ALA A 20 -1.74 -2.60 21.80
C ALA A 20 -2.08 -1.54 20.72
N ILE A 21 -2.86 -0.49 21.06
CA ILE A 21 -3.15 0.60 20.13
C ILE A 21 -2.07 1.68 20.32
N ALA A 22 -0.85 1.40 19.88
CA ALA A 22 0.12 2.46 19.68
C ALA A 22 -0.31 3.29 18.47
N PRO A 23 -0.31 4.64 18.56
CA PRO A 23 -0.50 5.46 17.37
C PRO A 23 0.57 5.08 16.35
N ALA A 24 0.18 4.87 15.10
CA ALA A 24 1.11 4.64 14.00
C ALA A 24 1.90 5.94 13.77
N SER A 25 3.02 6.10 14.46
CA SER A 25 3.95 7.16 14.15
C SER A 25 4.51 6.91 12.76
N ALA A 26 4.56 7.94 11.93
CA ALA A 26 5.26 7.87 10.66
C ALA A 26 6.69 7.38 10.92
N SER A 27 7.07 6.25 10.36
CA SER A 27 8.41 5.69 10.51
C SER A 27 9.20 6.03 9.25
N THR A 28 10.34 6.72 9.45
CA THR A 28 11.30 6.91 8.36
C THR A 28 12.04 5.62 8.10
N VAL A 29 12.14 5.25 6.83
CA VAL A 29 12.83 4.04 6.36
C VAL A 29 13.87 4.38 5.30
N SER A 30 14.94 3.59 5.24
CA SER A 30 15.87 3.63 4.10
C SER A 30 15.28 2.82 2.97
N VAL A 31 15.09 3.44 1.81
CA VAL A 31 14.58 2.80 0.59
C VAL A 31 15.72 2.63 -0.39
N GLN A 32 15.75 1.51 -1.10
CA GLN A 32 16.65 1.29 -2.23
C GLN A 32 15.88 0.76 -3.42
N PHE A 33 16.06 1.39 -4.58
CA PHE A 33 15.55 0.91 -5.85
C PHE A 33 16.45 -0.19 -6.41
N VAL A 34 15.90 -1.40 -6.57
CA VAL A 34 16.67 -2.58 -6.96
C VAL A 34 16.37 -3.07 -8.37
N GLY A 35 15.32 -2.59 -9.01
CA GLY A 35 15.02 -2.93 -10.39
C GLY A 35 13.57 -2.74 -10.78
N VAL A 36 13.27 -3.07 -12.04
CA VAL A 36 11.93 -3.06 -12.62
C VAL A 36 11.59 -4.44 -13.16
N GLY A 37 10.34 -4.85 -13.05
CA GLY A 37 9.86 -6.12 -13.60
C GLY A 37 8.86 -5.93 -14.75
N GLY A 38 8.44 -4.70 -15.01
CA GLY A 38 7.48 -4.35 -16.03
C GLY A 38 8.08 -4.11 -17.39
N ALA A 39 7.23 -4.05 -18.39
CA ALA A 39 7.57 -3.56 -19.70
C ALA A 39 7.81 -2.04 -19.66
N SER A 40 8.56 -1.53 -20.61
CA SER A 40 8.58 -0.09 -20.88
C SER A 40 7.41 0.29 -21.78
N GLN A 41 6.80 1.43 -21.51
CA GLN A 41 5.74 2.00 -22.33
C GLN A 41 6.06 3.46 -22.63
N ASN A 42 6.06 3.85 -23.89
CA ASN A 42 6.53 5.14 -24.37
C ASN A 42 7.95 5.52 -23.87
N GLY A 43 8.86 4.53 -23.81
CA GLY A 43 10.25 4.72 -23.38
C GLY A 43 10.45 4.89 -21.88
N VAL A 44 9.40 4.74 -21.06
CA VAL A 44 9.44 4.83 -19.60
C VAL A 44 9.14 3.47 -19.00
N TYR A 45 9.85 3.10 -17.94
CA TYR A 45 9.53 1.91 -17.16
C TYR A 45 8.19 2.11 -16.45
N THR A 46 7.43 1.02 -16.34
CA THR A 46 6.14 0.98 -15.65
C THR A 46 6.12 -0.13 -14.60
N TYR A 47 5.06 -0.19 -13.80
CA TYR A 47 4.88 -1.20 -12.75
C TYR A 47 5.21 -2.63 -13.22
N PRO A 48 5.84 -3.46 -12.35
CA PRO A 48 6.26 -3.16 -10.98
C PRO A 48 7.68 -2.57 -10.90
N TYR A 49 7.85 -1.61 -9.99
CA TYR A 49 9.16 -1.20 -9.50
C TYR A 49 9.49 -2.03 -8.25
N TYR A 50 10.69 -2.59 -8.20
CA TYR A 50 11.12 -3.36 -7.02
C TYR A 50 11.99 -2.50 -6.12
N LEU A 51 11.53 -2.31 -4.89
CA LEU A 51 12.24 -1.57 -3.86
C LEU A 51 12.47 -2.45 -2.63
N THR A 52 13.53 -2.18 -1.88
CA THR A 52 13.71 -2.73 -0.54
C THR A 52 13.58 -1.61 0.49
N MET A 53 13.06 -1.95 1.67
CA MET A 53 12.94 -1.04 2.80
C MET A 53 13.78 -1.58 3.96
N ASN A 54 14.72 -0.75 4.50
CA ASN A 54 15.66 -1.14 5.56
C ASN A 54 16.41 -2.45 5.27
N GLY A 55 16.76 -2.71 3.98
CA GLY A 55 17.43 -3.94 3.58
C GLY A 55 16.56 -5.20 3.65
N GLY A 56 15.25 -5.05 3.79
CA GLY A 56 14.28 -6.13 3.81
C GLY A 56 14.03 -6.75 2.41
N PRO A 57 13.00 -7.57 2.26
CA PRO A 57 12.66 -8.20 0.99
C PRO A 57 12.27 -7.19 -0.08
N GLN A 58 12.47 -7.58 -1.35
CA GLN A 58 12.00 -6.80 -2.49
C GLN A 58 10.47 -6.73 -2.49
N THR A 59 9.95 -5.52 -2.58
CA THR A 59 8.52 -5.23 -2.61
C THR A 59 8.17 -4.59 -3.95
N PRO A 60 7.17 -5.11 -4.69
CA PRO A 60 6.68 -4.46 -5.89
C PRO A 60 5.88 -3.21 -5.50
N MET A 61 6.24 -2.08 -6.09
CA MET A 61 5.60 -0.79 -5.84
C MET A 61 5.21 -0.11 -7.15
N MET A 62 4.19 0.72 -7.10
CA MET A 62 3.70 1.54 -8.20
C MET A 62 4.21 2.97 -8.01
N CYS A 63 4.91 3.49 -9.00
CA CYS A 63 5.35 4.88 -9.00
C CYS A 63 4.18 5.80 -9.32
N ASP A 64 3.98 6.84 -8.51
CA ASP A 64 2.99 7.91 -8.72
C ASP A 64 3.61 9.25 -9.10
N ASP A 65 4.94 9.31 -9.16
CA ASP A 65 5.74 10.49 -9.40
C ASP A 65 6.44 10.41 -10.76
N PHE A 66 5.87 11.07 -11.76
CA PHE A 66 6.33 10.96 -13.15
C PHE A 66 7.65 11.71 -13.45
N TYR A 67 7.89 12.86 -12.81
CA TYR A 67 8.99 13.74 -13.18
C TYR A 67 10.32 13.44 -12.52
N ASP A 68 10.29 12.95 -11.31
CA ASP A 68 11.53 12.57 -10.63
C ASP A 68 12.13 11.29 -11.23
N ARG A 69 13.44 11.24 -11.29
CA ARG A 69 14.15 10.11 -11.90
C ARG A 69 15.06 9.45 -10.90
N ILE A 70 15.03 8.12 -10.93
CA ILE A 70 15.89 7.27 -10.13
C ILE A 70 16.58 6.24 -11.01
N SER A 71 17.69 5.71 -10.56
CA SER A 71 18.47 4.65 -11.20
C SER A 71 18.57 3.43 -10.27
N VAL A 72 18.69 2.25 -10.86
CA VAL A 72 18.92 1.03 -10.07
C VAL A 72 20.16 1.19 -9.20
N GLY A 73 20.01 0.91 -7.91
CA GLY A 73 21.03 1.09 -6.88
C GLY A 73 20.86 2.36 -6.05
N ASP A 74 20.08 3.33 -6.50
CA ASP A 74 19.82 4.56 -5.74
C ASP A 74 19.10 4.26 -4.43
N SER A 75 19.41 5.07 -3.42
CA SER A 75 18.83 4.94 -2.08
C SER A 75 18.50 6.30 -1.50
N TRP A 76 17.40 6.37 -0.73
CA TRP A 76 16.96 7.59 -0.05
C TRP A 76 16.23 7.25 1.24
N GLN A 77 15.97 8.27 2.06
CA GLN A 77 15.11 8.15 3.24
C GLN A 77 13.68 8.50 2.85
N ALA A 78 12.71 7.73 3.33
CA ALA A 78 11.31 7.95 3.03
C ALA A 78 10.43 7.83 4.28
N ASN A 79 9.32 8.58 4.30
CA ASN A 79 8.21 8.37 5.22
C ASN A 79 7.29 7.28 4.66
N ILE A 80 6.70 6.49 5.55
CA ILE A 80 5.61 5.58 5.19
C ILE A 80 4.31 6.12 5.77
N THR A 81 3.39 6.47 4.89
CA THR A 81 2.05 6.94 5.25
C THR A 81 1.01 5.85 4.95
N GLN A 82 0.15 5.54 5.91
CA GLN A 82 -0.99 4.66 5.68
C GLN A 82 -2.14 5.46 5.09
N LEU A 83 -2.62 5.10 3.88
CA LEU A 83 -3.69 5.85 3.19
C LEU A 83 -4.97 5.94 4.03
N SER A 84 -5.39 4.86 4.66
CA SER A 84 -6.60 4.82 5.50
C SER A 84 -6.52 5.67 6.79
N SER A 85 -5.36 6.24 7.13
CA SER A 85 -5.26 7.19 8.24
C SER A 85 -5.92 8.54 7.92
N GLY A 86 -6.02 8.89 6.65
CA GLY A 86 -6.47 10.20 6.18
C GLY A 86 -5.48 11.34 6.42
N ASP A 87 -4.40 11.11 7.16
CA ASP A 87 -3.32 12.10 7.34
C ASP A 87 -2.27 11.94 6.24
N LEU A 88 -2.30 12.86 5.28
CA LEU A 88 -1.41 12.91 4.13
C LEU A 88 -0.38 14.04 4.21
N SER A 89 -0.15 14.59 5.39
CA SER A 89 0.78 15.73 5.61
C SER A 89 2.23 15.42 5.22
N LEU A 90 2.60 14.13 5.18
CA LEU A 90 3.93 13.66 4.79
C LEU A 90 4.00 13.12 3.37
N THR A 91 2.92 13.22 2.59
CA THR A 91 2.89 12.79 1.19
C THR A 91 3.20 13.96 0.26
N ARG A 92 3.65 13.64 -0.96
CA ARG A 92 4.06 14.66 -1.94
C ARG A 92 2.90 15.53 -2.41
N PHE A 93 1.73 14.93 -2.62
CA PHE A 93 0.60 15.63 -3.27
C PHE A 93 -0.51 16.03 -2.30
N GLY A 94 -0.60 15.44 -1.12
CA GLY A 94 -1.52 15.86 -0.04
C GLY A 94 -3.02 15.77 -0.36
N ASN A 95 -3.42 15.09 -1.44
CA ASN A 95 -4.80 15.02 -1.91
C ASN A 95 -5.39 13.62 -1.72
N LEU A 96 -6.28 13.46 -0.74
CA LEU A 96 -6.84 12.15 -0.38
C LEU A 96 -7.56 11.47 -1.55
N THR A 97 -8.43 12.19 -2.27
CA THR A 97 -9.18 11.61 -3.39
C THR A 97 -8.25 11.09 -4.48
N LYS A 98 -7.22 11.85 -4.86
CA LYS A 98 -6.24 11.41 -5.86
C LYS A 98 -5.48 10.16 -5.42
N TYR A 99 -5.09 10.08 -4.15
CA TYR A 99 -4.44 8.87 -3.62
C TYR A 99 -5.39 7.68 -3.54
N GLU A 100 -6.66 7.88 -3.23
CA GLU A 100 -7.66 6.80 -3.25
C GLU A 100 -7.92 6.29 -4.67
N GLU A 101 -7.99 7.19 -5.67
CA GLU A 101 -8.08 6.84 -7.10
C GLU A 101 -6.84 6.05 -7.56
N ALA A 102 -5.64 6.52 -7.24
CA ALA A 102 -4.38 5.84 -7.55
C ALA A 102 -4.28 4.46 -6.85
N ALA A 103 -4.69 4.39 -5.59
CA ALA A 103 -4.75 3.15 -4.83
C ALA A 103 -5.76 2.16 -5.41
N TYR A 104 -6.94 2.62 -5.83
CA TYR A 104 -7.89 1.77 -6.55
C TYR A 104 -7.25 1.18 -7.81
N LEU A 105 -6.55 1.98 -8.60
CA LEU A 105 -5.84 1.52 -9.79
C LEU A 105 -4.73 0.52 -9.46
N LEU A 106 -3.95 0.76 -8.41
CA LEU A 106 -2.96 -0.22 -7.93
C LEU A 106 -3.63 -1.56 -7.59
N LEU A 107 -4.76 -1.56 -6.89
CA LEU A 107 -5.49 -2.78 -6.56
C LEU A 107 -5.99 -3.53 -7.81
N GLN A 108 -6.25 -2.85 -8.92
CA GLN A 108 -6.64 -3.50 -10.18
C GLN A 108 -5.51 -4.38 -10.75
N THR A 109 -4.25 -4.12 -10.45
CA THR A 109 -3.13 -4.96 -10.92
C THR A 109 -3.21 -6.40 -10.41
N ARG A 110 -3.94 -6.65 -9.32
CA ARG A 110 -4.14 -8.00 -8.75
C ARG A 110 -5.03 -8.90 -9.61
N ILE A 111 -5.95 -8.31 -10.36
CA ILE A 111 -7.01 -9.02 -11.09
C ILE A 111 -6.98 -8.78 -12.58
N THR A 112 -6.04 -7.97 -13.05
CA THR A 112 -5.93 -7.55 -14.45
C THR A 112 -4.72 -8.21 -15.08
N ASP A 113 -4.82 -8.51 -16.38
CA ASP A 113 -3.70 -9.03 -17.17
C ASP A 113 -2.49 -8.07 -17.10
N PRO A 114 -1.26 -8.58 -16.89
CA PRO A 114 -0.05 -7.77 -16.81
C PRO A 114 0.18 -6.82 -18.01
N SER A 115 -0.38 -7.13 -19.18
CA SER A 115 -0.32 -6.24 -20.35
C SER A 115 -1.00 -4.88 -20.12
N GLN A 116 -1.88 -4.78 -19.11
CA GLN A 116 -2.57 -3.54 -18.74
C GLN A 116 -1.81 -2.71 -17.69
N TRP A 117 -0.82 -3.27 -17.03
CA TRP A 117 -0.13 -2.58 -15.93
C TRP A 117 0.54 -1.28 -16.36
N GLY A 118 1.06 -1.22 -17.58
CA GLY A 118 1.58 0.02 -18.15
C GLY A 118 0.51 1.11 -18.26
N ASN A 119 -0.66 0.77 -18.80
CA ASN A 119 -1.78 1.71 -18.91
C ASN A 119 -2.28 2.17 -17.54
N ILE A 120 -2.30 1.26 -16.55
CA ILE A 120 -2.65 1.58 -15.16
C ILE A 120 -1.64 2.56 -14.56
N ASN A 121 -0.33 2.31 -14.74
CA ASN A 121 0.69 3.20 -14.20
C ASN A 121 0.63 4.60 -14.82
N TRP A 122 0.43 4.69 -16.14
CA TRP A 122 0.25 5.98 -16.81
C TRP A 122 -1.02 6.71 -16.35
N ALA A 123 -2.11 6.01 -16.06
CA ALA A 123 -3.31 6.60 -15.49
C ALA A 123 -3.05 7.16 -14.08
N ILE A 124 -2.24 6.48 -13.27
CA ILE A 124 -1.84 6.99 -11.96
C ILE A 124 -1.01 8.27 -12.10
N TRP A 125 -0.06 8.32 -13.01
CA TRP A 125 0.70 9.53 -13.26
C TRP A 125 -0.18 10.70 -13.72
N ASP A 126 -1.14 10.45 -14.62
CA ASP A 126 -2.09 11.47 -15.10
C ASP A 126 -2.98 12.02 -13.97
N ILE A 127 -3.39 11.18 -13.01
CA ILE A 127 -4.13 11.64 -11.82
C ILE A 127 -3.36 12.74 -11.08
N PHE A 128 -2.04 12.59 -10.91
CA PHE A 128 -1.22 13.57 -10.19
C PHE A 128 -0.71 14.70 -11.09
N ASP A 129 -0.40 14.37 -12.34
CA ASP A 129 0.10 15.31 -13.32
C ASP A 129 -0.57 15.11 -14.70
N PRO A 130 -1.56 15.94 -15.03
CA PRO A 130 -2.27 15.88 -16.31
C PRO A 130 -1.40 16.15 -17.56
N ASN A 131 -0.13 16.54 -17.38
CA ASN A 131 0.80 16.71 -18.50
C ASN A 131 1.66 15.44 -18.75
N ALA A 132 1.50 14.39 -17.96
CA ALA A 132 2.12 13.10 -18.22
C ALA A 132 1.51 12.51 -19.51
N ASP A 133 2.28 12.53 -20.61
CA ASP A 133 1.80 12.05 -21.93
C ASP A 133 2.20 10.60 -22.19
N PRO A 134 1.25 9.65 -22.18
CA PRO A 134 1.52 8.26 -22.51
C PRO A 134 1.86 8.02 -23.98
N GLY A 135 1.68 9.02 -24.83
CA GLY A 135 1.74 8.90 -26.28
C GLY A 135 0.45 8.35 -26.89
N ALA A 136 0.18 8.73 -28.14
CA ALA A 136 -1.08 8.43 -28.84
C ALA A 136 -1.43 6.93 -28.88
N ALA A 137 -0.41 6.06 -28.95
CA ALA A 137 -0.61 4.60 -29.04
C ALA A 137 -1.22 3.99 -27.76
N TYR A 138 -1.02 4.63 -26.61
CA TYR A 138 -1.45 4.11 -25.31
C TYR A 138 -2.61 4.89 -24.71
N LYS A 139 -2.90 6.09 -25.25
CA LYS A 139 -3.88 7.01 -24.70
C LYS A 139 -5.24 6.36 -24.42
N ALA A 140 -5.78 5.60 -25.34
CA ALA A 140 -7.10 4.96 -25.16
C ALA A 140 -7.14 3.98 -23.98
N GLY A 141 -6.03 3.25 -23.74
CA GLY A 141 -5.91 2.36 -22.58
C GLY A 141 -5.78 3.11 -21.27
N VAL A 142 -5.05 4.24 -21.29
CA VAL A 142 -4.90 5.12 -20.12
C VAL A 142 -6.23 5.79 -19.78
N ASP A 143 -6.92 6.38 -20.77
CA ASP A 143 -8.23 7.02 -20.59
C ASP A 143 -9.28 6.04 -20.03
N TYR A 144 -9.22 4.78 -20.43
CA TYR A 144 -10.08 3.73 -19.87
C TYR A 144 -9.88 3.57 -18.35
N TRP A 145 -8.62 3.54 -17.90
CA TRP A 145 -8.32 3.37 -16.49
C TRP A 145 -8.59 4.63 -15.67
N LEU A 146 -8.31 5.82 -16.22
CA LEU A 146 -8.69 7.10 -15.61
C LEU A 146 -10.21 7.18 -15.38
N ASN A 147 -11.00 6.90 -16.40
CA ASN A 147 -12.47 6.90 -16.27
C ASN A 147 -12.94 5.91 -15.21
N LYS A 148 -12.30 4.75 -15.08
CA LYS A 148 -12.61 3.79 -14.02
C LYS A 148 -12.33 4.35 -12.63
N ALA A 149 -11.20 5.04 -12.44
CA ALA A 149 -10.84 5.64 -11.16
C ALA A 149 -11.81 6.78 -10.77
N GLU A 150 -12.18 7.62 -11.74
CA GLU A 150 -13.09 8.76 -11.53
C GLU A 150 -14.54 8.33 -11.26
N THR A 151 -14.96 7.17 -11.74
CA THR A 151 -16.38 6.74 -11.67
C THR A 151 -16.66 5.71 -10.58
N VAL A 152 -15.64 5.12 -9.98
CA VAL A 152 -15.81 4.11 -8.92
C VAL A 152 -16.27 4.77 -7.61
N ASP A 153 -17.12 4.07 -6.86
CA ASP A 153 -17.48 4.49 -5.50
C ASP A 153 -16.36 4.10 -4.52
N LEU A 154 -15.42 5.03 -4.32
CA LEU A 154 -14.23 4.84 -3.49
C LEU A 154 -14.59 4.51 -2.03
N SER A 155 -15.76 4.93 -1.53
CA SER A 155 -16.21 4.64 -0.17
C SER A 155 -16.43 3.14 0.11
N LYS A 156 -16.52 2.33 -0.93
CA LYS A 156 -16.70 0.87 -0.85
C LYS A 156 -15.39 0.09 -0.98
N ILE A 157 -14.28 0.78 -1.14
CA ILE A 157 -12.96 0.16 -1.32
C ILE A 157 -12.21 0.15 0.01
N ASP A 158 -11.63 -0.99 0.36
CA ASP A 158 -10.76 -1.08 1.52
C ASP A 158 -9.32 -0.70 1.14
N PHE A 159 -8.87 0.44 1.66
CA PHE A 159 -7.51 0.94 1.48
C PHE A 159 -6.61 0.70 2.71
N SER A 160 -7.04 -0.12 3.66
CA SER A 160 -6.29 -0.36 4.91
C SER A 160 -4.90 -0.96 4.68
N GLY A 161 -4.73 -1.73 3.58
CA GLY A 161 -3.45 -2.29 3.13
C GLY A 161 -2.53 -1.30 2.41
N ILE A 162 -3.04 -0.16 1.94
CA ILE A 162 -2.27 0.74 1.07
C ILE A 162 -1.32 1.63 1.88
N ARG A 163 -0.08 1.70 1.40
CA ARG A 163 0.99 2.54 1.94
C ARG A 163 1.55 3.43 0.86
N ILE A 164 1.90 4.65 1.23
CA ILE A 164 2.58 5.64 0.40
C ILE A 164 3.99 5.79 0.97
N VAL A 165 4.99 5.68 0.10
CA VAL A 165 6.42 5.79 0.45
C VAL A 165 6.94 7.07 -0.16
N THR A 166 7.02 8.12 0.65
CA THR A 166 7.36 9.47 0.22
C THR A 166 8.80 9.81 0.61
N PRO A 167 9.68 10.22 -0.31
CA PRO A 167 11.01 10.72 0.03
C PRO A 167 10.96 11.85 1.06
N THR A 168 11.92 11.86 2.01
CA THR A 168 12.02 12.95 3.01
C THR A 168 12.78 14.16 2.51
N GLY A 169 13.40 14.09 1.35
CA GLY A 169 14.18 15.16 0.70
C GLY A 169 13.81 15.29 -0.77
N ASP A 170 14.61 16.11 -1.47
CA ASP A 170 14.37 16.45 -2.89
C ASP A 170 14.76 15.33 -3.86
N TYR A 171 15.36 14.23 -3.37
CA TYR A 171 15.77 13.10 -4.19
C TYR A 171 14.94 11.85 -3.88
N GLY A 172 14.58 11.12 -4.94
CA GLY A 172 13.76 9.91 -4.89
C GLY A 172 12.38 10.13 -5.46
N GLN A 173 11.72 9.04 -5.84
CA GLN A 173 10.34 9.05 -6.30
C GLN A 173 9.40 8.61 -5.18
N GLU A 174 8.16 9.06 -5.25
CA GLU A 174 7.08 8.55 -4.40
C GLU A 174 6.47 7.28 -5.01
N PHE A 175 6.05 6.37 -4.14
CA PHE A 175 5.48 5.08 -4.54
C PHE A 175 4.29 4.69 -3.67
N LEU A 176 3.34 3.99 -4.29
CA LEU A 176 2.30 3.25 -3.58
C LEU A 176 2.61 1.76 -3.58
N TYR A 177 2.34 1.10 -2.46
CA TYR A 177 2.33 -0.35 -2.42
C TYR A 177 1.23 -0.87 -1.51
N ASP A 178 0.91 -2.13 -1.74
CA ASP A 178 -0.12 -2.83 -1.01
C ASP A 178 0.54 -3.86 -0.10
N THR A 179 0.31 -3.71 1.20
CA THR A 179 0.74 -4.70 2.18
C THR A 179 -0.29 -5.82 2.22
N PRO A 180 0.07 -7.08 1.93
CA PRO A 180 -0.81 -8.20 2.25
C PRO A 180 -1.22 -8.10 3.71
N GLU A 181 -2.51 -8.33 3.99
CA GLU A 181 -2.97 -8.36 5.39
C GLU A 181 -2.05 -9.27 6.20
N PRO A 182 -1.51 -8.82 7.34
CA PRO A 182 -0.65 -9.66 8.14
C PRO A 182 -1.40 -10.95 8.47
N GLY A 183 -0.78 -12.09 8.19
CA GLY A 183 -1.31 -13.42 8.57
C GLY A 183 -1.62 -13.54 10.07
N THR A 184 -1.34 -12.49 10.83
CA THR A 184 -1.70 -12.31 12.24
C THR A 184 -3.19 -12.42 12.48
N LEU A 185 -4.06 -11.92 11.58
CA LEU A 185 -5.51 -12.07 11.70
C LEU A 185 -5.93 -13.53 11.48
N LEU A 186 -5.30 -14.22 10.53
CA LEU A 186 -5.52 -15.64 10.31
C LEU A 186 -5.00 -16.49 11.49
N LEU A 187 -3.81 -16.14 12.01
CA LEU A 187 -3.24 -16.80 13.19
C LEU A 187 -4.10 -16.57 14.43
N LEU A 188 -4.60 -15.36 14.65
CA LEU A 188 -5.49 -15.02 15.74
C LEU A 188 -6.82 -15.79 15.61
N GLY A 189 -7.41 -15.80 14.42
CA GLY A 189 -8.64 -16.54 14.12
C GLY A 189 -8.47 -18.05 14.36
N THR A 190 -7.42 -18.65 13.83
CA THR A 190 -7.13 -20.08 14.01
C THR A 190 -6.75 -20.42 15.45
N GLY A 191 -6.04 -19.52 16.16
CA GLY A 191 -5.71 -19.66 17.57
C GLY A 191 -6.95 -19.66 18.45
N LEU A 192 -7.92 -18.79 18.20
CA LEU A 192 -9.20 -18.73 18.92
C LEU A 192 -10.06 -19.98 18.66
N ILE A 193 -10.12 -20.45 17.42
CA ILE A 193 -10.84 -21.69 17.06
C ILE A 193 -10.21 -22.89 17.75
N GLY A 194 -8.88 -23.01 17.74
CA GLY A 194 -8.13 -24.08 18.41
C GLY A 194 -8.35 -24.07 19.93
N PHE A 195 -8.36 -22.90 20.55
CA PHE A 195 -8.65 -22.75 21.98
C PHE A 195 -10.09 -23.15 22.34
N TRP A 196 -11.06 -22.79 21.49
CA TRP A 196 -12.46 -23.16 21.69
C TRP A 196 -12.71 -24.65 21.50
N ALA A 197 -12.10 -25.29 20.51
CA ALA A 197 -12.16 -26.70 20.26
C ALA A 197 -11.58 -27.54 21.45
N ARG A 198 -10.45 -27.09 22.02
CA ARG A 198 -9.82 -27.73 23.18
C ARG A 198 -10.70 -27.67 24.44
N ARG A 199 -11.47 -26.59 24.64
CA ARG A 199 -12.41 -26.48 25.76
C ARG A 199 -13.57 -27.47 25.68
N LYS A 200 -14.06 -27.77 24.47
CA LYS A 200 -15.15 -28.79 24.29
C LYS A 200 -14.73 -30.23 24.60
N HIS A 201 -13.45 -30.55 24.47
CA HIS A 201 -12.94 -31.90 24.79
C HIS A 201 -12.58 -32.12 26.27
N GLN A 202 -12.66 -31.09 27.11
CA GLN A 202 -12.37 -31.14 28.54
C GLN A 202 -13.63 -31.02 29.44
N ALA A 203 -14.79 -30.91 28.85
CA ALA A 203 -16.10 -30.94 29.51
C ALA A 203 -16.85 -32.23 29.22
#